data_2df8f7ee0c5dbfafbbb99e25e899209d
#
_entry.id   2df8f7ee0c5dbfafbbb99e25e899209d
#
_cell.length_a   1.000
_cell.length_b   1.000
_cell.length_c   1.000
_cell.angle_alpha   90.00
_cell.angle_beta   90.00
_cell.angle_gamma   90.00
#
_symmetry.space_group_name_H-M   'P 1'
#
loop_
_entity.id
_entity.type
_entity.pdbx_description
1 polymer ?
#
loop_
_entity_poly.entity_id
_entity_poly.type
_entity_poly.pdbx_seq_one_letter_code
_entity_poly.pdbx_strand_id
1 'polypeptide(L)'
;MADIRMGPAETQFAEIIWSNEPITSGALSKKAEEALNWKKTTSFTVLKRLCERGIFRNQGGMVTSLISREEFFARHSEQYVQENFGGSLPAFLAAFSTRQKLSDKEVEEMKHLIEKMRG
;
A
#
# COMPACT_ATOMS: atom_id res chain seq x y z
N MET A 1 0.48 -1.10 -17.08
CA MET A 1 0.01 -0.64 -15.76
C MET A 1 0.53 -1.60 -14.67
N ALA A 2 0.96 -1.05 -13.55
CA ALA A 2 1.48 -1.88 -12.47
C ALA A 2 0.40 -2.75 -11.85
N ASP A 3 0.79 -3.98 -11.47
CA ASP A 3 -0.08 -4.88 -10.73
C ASP A 3 0.13 -4.59 -9.23
N ILE A 4 -0.85 -3.93 -8.62
CA ILE A 4 -0.77 -3.47 -7.23
C ILE A 4 -1.27 -4.49 -6.19
N ARG A 5 -1.58 -5.70 -6.61
CA ARG A 5 -2.06 -6.72 -5.66
C ARG A 5 -0.93 -7.20 -4.76
N MET A 6 -1.15 -7.09 -3.45
CA MET A 6 -0.19 -7.55 -2.45
C MET A 6 -0.94 -8.12 -1.25
N GLY A 7 -0.39 -9.21 -0.70
CA GLY A 7 -0.88 -9.75 0.56
C GLY A 7 -0.37 -8.93 1.74
N PRO A 8 -0.84 -9.23 2.98
CA PRO A 8 -0.43 -8.46 4.16
C PRO A 8 1.08 -8.44 4.41
N ALA A 9 1.76 -9.56 4.25
CA ALA A 9 3.21 -9.62 4.46
C ALA A 9 3.97 -8.87 3.38
N GLU A 10 3.52 -8.96 2.13
CA GLU A 10 4.12 -8.21 1.03
C GLU A 10 3.94 -6.70 1.24
N THR A 11 2.78 -6.29 1.76
CA THR A 11 2.52 -4.87 2.06
C THR A 11 3.46 -4.37 3.16
N GLN A 12 3.70 -5.17 4.20
CA GLN A 12 4.64 -4.82 5.26
C GLN A 12 6.06 -4.67 4.71
N PHE A 13 6.45 -5.56 3.81
CA PHE A 13 7.75 -5.49 3.14
C PHE A 13 7.86 -4.21 2.29
N ALA A 14 6.81 -3.90 1.54
CA ALA A 14 6.74 -2.67 0.74
C ALA A 14 6.88 -1.42 1.62
N GLU A 15 6.26 -1.41 2.81
CA GLU A 15 6.37 -0.31 3.75
C GLU A 15 7.82 -0.08 4.18
N ILE A 16 8.60 -1.14 4.36
CA ILE A 16 10.02 -1.02 4.71
C ILE A 16 10.77 -0.29 3.58
N ILE A 17 10.46 -0.62 2.33
CA ILE A 17 11.11 0.04 1.19
C ILE A 17 10.71 1.51 1.13
N TRP A 18 9.42 1.82 1.18
CA TRP A 18 8.94 3.20 1.11
C TRP A 18 9.48 4.08 2.23
N SER A 19 9.67 3.50 3.41
CA SER A 19 10.17 4.25 4.57
C SER A 19 11.68 4.49 4.52
N ASN A 20 12.42 3.73 3.71
CA ASN A 20 13.88 3.74 3.73
C ASN A 20 14.52 3.97 2.36
N GLU A 21 13.75 4.17 1.31
CA GLU A 21 14.31 4.33 -0.04
C GLU A 21 15.13 5.62 -0.21
N PRO A 22 16.19 5.60 -0.98
CA PRO A 22 16.76 4.43 -1.63
C PRO A 22 17.47 3.52 -0.61
N ILE A 23 17.30 2.22 -0.78
CA ILE A 23 17.87 1.23 0.15
C ILE A 23 18.52 0.11 -0.66
N THR A 24 19.68 -0.37 -0.20
CA THR A 24 20.32 -1.50 -0.86
C THR A 24 19.53 -2.78 -0.60
N SER A 25 19.57 -3.71 -1.54
CA SER A 25 18.88 -5.00 -1.38
C SER A 25 19.39 -5.77 -0.16
N GLY A 26 20.67 -5.61 0.19
CA GLY A 26 21.25 -6.23 1.39
C GLY A 26 20.70 -5.63 2.67
N ALA A 27 20.63 -4.30 2.76
CA ALA A 27 20.07 -3.62 3.92
C ALA A 27 18.57 -3.91 4.06
N LEU A 28 17.87 -3.98 2.94
CA LEU A 28 16.45 -4.33 2.91
C LEU A 28 16.23 -5.74 3.45
N SER A 29 17.05 -6.70 3.04
CA SER A 29 16.99 -8.07 3.52
C SER A 29 17.17 -8.14 5.04
N LYS A 30 18.10 -7.37 5.59
CA LYS A 30 18.32 -7.30 7.04
C LYS A 30 17.11 -6.75 7.78
N LYS A 31 16.52 -5.68 7.27
CA LYS A 31 15.33 -5.09 7.87
C LYS A 31 14.13 -6.04 7.81
N ALA A 32 13.98 -6.76 6.71
CA ALA A 32 12.92 -7.76 6.57
C ALA A 32 13.12 -8.93 7.54
N GLU A 33 14.36 -9.34 7.78
CA GLU A 33 14.66 -10.37 8.77
C GLU A 33 14.24 -9.91 10.17
N GLU A 34 14.59 -8.68 10.54
CA GLU A 34 14.24 -8.11 11.83
C GLU A 34 12.74 -7.89 12.02
N ALA A 35 12.07 -7.35 11.00
CA ALA A 35 10.67 -6.96 11.10
C ALA A 35 9.69 -8.09 10.80
N LEU A 36 10.03 -8.99 9.88
CA LEU A 36 9.14 -10.02 9.36
C LEU A 36 9.64 -11.43 9.60
N ASN A 37 10.82 -11.57 10.16
CA ASN A 37 11.47 -12.87 10.36
C ASN A 37 11.66 -13.63 9.04
N TRP A 38 11.92 -12.91 7.96
CA TRP A 38 12.13 -13.49 6.64
C TRP A 38 13.58 -13.85 6.43
N LYS A 39 13.80 -15.01 5.81
CA LYS A 39 15.13 -15.37 5.33
C LYS A 39 15.52 -14.48 4.16
N LYS A 40 16.81 -14.33 3.93
CA LYS A 40 17.35 -13.54 2.83
C LYS A 40 16.77 -13.96 1.49
N THR A 41 16.65 -15.27 1.26
CA THR A 41 16.09 -15.80 0.00
C THR A 41 14.64 -15.38 -0.18
N THR A 42 13.84 -15.36 0.89
CA THR A 42 12.46 -14.91 0.84
C THR A 42 12.38 -13.45 0.43
N SER A 43 13.22 -12.60 1.05
CA SER A 43 13.27 -11.17 0.72
C SER A 43 13.58 -10.93 -0.75
N PHE A 44 14.59 -11.62 -1.27
CA PHE A 44 14.97 -11.46 -2.68
C PHE A 44 13.89 -11.96 -3.64
N THR A 45 13.21 -13.06 -3.29
CA THR A 45 12.13 -13.62 -4.12
C THR A 45 10.94 -12.64 -4.17
N VAL A 46 10.55 -12.10 -3.01
CA VAL A 46 9.43 -11.15 -2.95
C VAL A 46 9.80 -9.85 -3.64
N LEU A 47 11.01 -9.34 -3.43
CA LEU A 47 11.49 -8.13 -4.10
C LEU A 47 11.42 -8.27 -5.62
N LYS A 48 11.92 -9.39 -6.13
CA LYS A 48 11.88 -9.65 -7.57
C LYS A 48 10.44 -9.63 -8.10
N ARG A 49 9.52 -10.26 -7.37
CA ARG A 49 8.11 -10.31 -7.75
C ARG A 49 7.50 -8.91 -7.79
N LEU A 50 7.79 -8.07 -6.78
CA LEU A 50 7.25 -6.71 -6.73
C LEU A 50 7.86 -5.83 -7.82
N CYS A 51 9.11 -6.07 -8.19
CA CYS A 51 9.75 -5.38 -9.31
C CYS A 51 9.11 -5.78 -10.64
N GLU A 52 8.83 -7.07 -10.82
CA GLU A 52 8.16 -7.57 -12.02
C GLU A 52 6.76 -6.99 -12.16
N ARG A 53 6.08 -6.73 -11.04
CA ARG A 53 4.76 -6.08 -11.04
C ARG A 53 4.84 -4.58 -11.28
N GLY A 54 6.02 -4.00 -11.33
CA GLY A 54 6.20 -2.58 -11.62
C GLY A 54 6.01 -1.66 -10.43
N ILE A 55 6.06 -2.18 -9.21
CA ILE A 55 5.89 -1.37 -7.99
C ILE A 55 7.23 -0.79 -7.53
N PHE A 56 8.28 -1.59 -7.62
CA PHE A 56 9.63 -1.19 -7.21
C PHE A 56 10.63 -1.45 -8.32
N ARG A 57 11.80 -0.88 -8.17
CA ARG A 57 12.92 -1.03 -9.09
C ARG A 57 14.14 -1.42 -8.28
N ASN A 58 14.87 -2.43 -8.75
CA ASN A 58 16.18 -2.80 -8.20
C ASN A 58 17.21 -2.60 -9.30
N GLN A 59 17.98 -1.55 -9.19
CA GLN A 59 18.99 -1.21 -10.20
C GLN A 59 20.37 -1.28 -9.56
N GLY A 60 21.13 -2.31 -9.95
CA GLY A 60 22.48 -2.51 -9.41
C GLY A 60 22.48 -2.72 -7.89
N GLY A 61 21.46 -3.32 -7.35
CA GLY A 61 21.32 -3.54 -5.91
C GLY A 61 20.71 -2.40 -5.12
N MET A 62 20.38 -1.30 -5.79
CA MET A 62 19.71 -0.16 -5.14
C MET A 62 18.23 -0.21 -5.44
N VAL A 63 17.40 -0.23 -4.39
CA VAL A 63 15.95 -0.38 -4.48
C VAL A 63 15.27 0.97 -4.29
N THR A 64 14.38 1.30 -5.22
CA THR A 64 13.56 2.52 -5.17
C THR A 64 12.14 2.18 -5.62
N SER A 65 11.18 3.04 -5.29
CA SER A 65 9.80 2.84 -5.71
C SER A 65 9.55 3.43 -7.10
N LEU A 66 8.76 2.71 -7.89
CA LEU A 66 8.21 3.22 -9.15
C LEU A 66 6.82 3.81 -8.91
N ILE A 67 6.14 3.34 -7.87
CA ILE A 67 4.85 3.84 -7.41
C ILE A 67 5.05 4.28 -5.97
N SER A 68 4.67 5.51 -5.64
CA SER A 68 4.75 6.00 -4.26
C SER A 68 3.75 5.25 -3.35
N ARG A 69 3.99 5.34 -2.05
CA ARG A 69 3.06 4.77 -1.05
C ARG A 69 1.67 5.36 -1.22
N GLU A 70 1.58 6.67 -1.39
CA GLU A 70 0.31 7.39 -1.56
C GLU A 70 -0.43 6.90 -2.81
N GLU A 71 0.28 6.79 -3.92
CA GLU A 71 -0.32 6.31 -5.18
C GLU A 71 -0.77 4.86 -5.06
N PHE A 72 0.02 4.02 -4.40
CA PHE A 72 -0.34 2.61 -4.18
C PHE A 72 -1.66 2.51 -3.40
N PHE A 73 -1.76 3.23 -2.28
CA PHE A 73 -2.96 3.15 -1.44
C PHE A 73 -4.17 3.81 -2.11
N ALA A 74 -3.96 4.86 -2.90
CA ALA A 74 -5.04 5.47 -3.68
C ALA A 74 -5.63 4.45 -4.66
N ARG A 75 -4.79 3.78 -5.43
CA ARG A 75 -5.24 2.76 -6.40
C ARG A 75 -5.87 1.57 -5.71
N HIS A 76 -5.28 1.15 -4.58
CA HIS A 76 -5.76 0.00 -3.84
C HIS A 76 -7.17 0.25 -3.26
N SER A 77 -7.39 1.42 -2.68
CA SER A 77 -8.70 1.78 -2.12
C SER A 77 -9.76 1.92 -3.21
N GLU A 78 -9.40 2.54 -4.33
CA GLU A 78 -10.30 2.66 -5.49
C GLU A 78 -10.71 1.29 -6.02
N GLN A 79 -9.73 0.39 -6.19
CA GLN A 79 -9.99 -0.96 -6.66
C GLN A 79 -10.88 -1.74 -5.70
N TYR A 80 -10.64 -1.60 -4.40
CA TYR A 80 -11.44 -2.29 -3.38
C TYR A 80 -12.91 -1.86 -3.45
N VAL A 81 -13.16 -0.56 -3.55
CA VAL A 81 -14.53 -0.04 -3.65
C VAL A 81 -15.18 -0.49 -4.95
N GLN A 82 -14.41 -0.51 -6.04
CA GLN A 82 -14.92 -0.95 -7.35
C GLN A 82 -15.31 -2.43 -7.32
N GLU A 83 -14.47 -3.28 -6.78
CA GLU A 83 -14.69 -4.73 -6.78
C GLU A 83 -15.76 -5.18 -5.79
N ASN A 84 -15.87 -4.51 -4.66
CA ASN A 84 -16.74 -4.96 -3.57
C ASN A 84 -18.01 -4.14 -3.41
N PHE A 85 -18.05 -2.92 -3.93
CA PHE A 85 -19.18 -1.99 -3.76
C PHE A 85 -19.62 -1.35 -5.07
N GLY A 86 -19.25 -1.95 -6.20
CA GLY A 86 -19.65 -1.46 -7.51
C GLY A 86 -19.23 -0.02 -7.80
N GLY A 87 -18.14 0.43 -7.16
CA GLY A 87 -17.65 1.78 -7.31
C GLY A 87 -18.37 2.81 -6.44
N SER A 88 -19.26 2.38 -5.56
CA SER A 88 -20.04 3.30 -4.73
C SER A 88 -19.38 3.54 -3.38
N LEU A 89 -18.79 4.71 -3.21
CA LEU A 89 -18.24 5.12 -1.92
C LEU A 89 -19.33 5.25 -0.83
N PRO A 90 -20.54 5.79 -1.13
CA PRO A 90 -21.63 5.76 -0.14
C PRO A 90 -21.99 4.36 0.32
N ALA A 91 -21.98 3.36 -0.57
CA ALA A 91 -22.24 1.98 -0.20
C ALA A 91 -21.18 1.43 0.74
N PHE A 92 -19.91 1.77 0.48
CA PHE A 92 -18.81 1.40 1.37
C PHE A 92 -18.99 2.02 2.75
N LEU A 93 -19.31 3.32 2.82
CA LEU A 93 -19.53 4.00 4.10
C LEU A 93 -20.71 3.44 4.85
N ALA A 94 -21.79 3.09 4.15
CA ALA A 94 -22.96 2.47 4.77
C ALA A 94 -22.61 1.14 5.43
N ALA A 95 -21.82 0.30 4.74
CA ALA A 95 -21.36 -0.97 5.29
C ALA A 95 -20.45 -0.76 6.51
N PHE A 96 -19.50 0.17 6.40
CA PHE A 96 -18.58 0.52 7.48
C PHE A 96 -19.35 0.99 8.73
N SER A 97 -20.40 1.80 8.54
CA SER A 97 -21.14 2.42 9.63
C SER A 97 -21.95 1.43 10.47
N THR A 98 -22.15 0.21 9.98
CA THR A 98 -22.85 -0.82 10.76
C THR A 98 -22.03 -1.31 11.95
N ARG A 99 -20.72 -1.17 11.90
CA ARG A 99 -19.80 -1.67 12.94
C ARG A 99 -19.06 -0.57 13.68
N GLN A 100 -18.91 0.59 13.07
CA GLN A 100 -18.11 1.68 13.63
C GLN A 100 -18.90 2.98 13.63
N LYS A 101 -18.74 3.75 14.69
CA LYS A 101 -19.29 5.10 14.77
C LYS A 101 -18.15 6.10 14.61
N LEU A 102 -18.44 7.22 13.99
CA LEU A 102 -17.48 8.29 13.81
C LEU A 102 -17.55 9.26 14.99
N SER A 103 -16.38 9.74 15.43
CA SER A 103 -16.33 10.83 16.40
C SER A 103 -16.72 12.15 15.70
N ASP A 104 -17.06 13.17 16.50
CA ASP A 104 -17.38 14.48 15.94
C ASP A 104 -16.23 15.04 15.10
N LYS A 105 -15.00 14.81 15.55
CA LYS A 105 -13.80 15.25 14.84
C LYS A 105 -13.69 14.56 13.47
N GLU A 106 -13.91 13.25 13.44
CA GLU A 106 -13.86 12.49 12.19
C GLU A 106 -14.96 12.93 11.22
N VAL A 107 -16.15 13.22 11.72
CA VAL A 107 -17.25 13.72 10.89
C VAL A 107 -16.85 15.03 10.21
N GLU A 108 -16.27 15.95 10.95
CA GLU A 108 -15.83 17.23 10.39
C GLU A 108 -14.69 17.08 9.38
N GLU A 109 -13.73 16.22 9.68
CA GLU A 109 -12.64 15.93 8.76
C GLU A 109 -13.17 15.33 7.46
N MET A 110 -14.13 14.41 7.54
CA MET A 110 -14.71 13.77 6.38
C MET A 110 -15.55 14.73 5.54
N LYS A 111 -16.33 15.59 6.19
CA LYS A 111 -17.09 16.62 5.48
C LYS A 111 -16.16 17.51 4.65
N HIS A 112 -15.05 17.91 5.25
CA HIS A 112 -14.07 18.75 4.58
C HIS A 112 -13.44 18.03 3.39
N LEU A 113 -13.10 16.78 3.58
CA LEU A 113 -12.50 15.93 2.55
C LEU A 113 -13.47 15.72 1.37
N ILE A 114 -14.74 15.42 1.70
CA ILE A 114 -15.78 15.20 0.68
C ILE A 114 -15.98 16.47 -0.16
N GLU A 115 -15.97 17.65 0.46
CA GLU A 115 -16.09 18.90 -0.24
C GLU A 115 -14.95 19.12 -1.25
N LYS A 116 -13.73 18.76 -0.86
CA LYS A 116 -12.57 18.82 -1.76
C LYS A 116 -12.69 17.86 -2.93
N MET A 117 -13.36 16.72 -2.73
CA MET A 117 -13.53 15.71 -3.78
C MET A 117 -14.62 16.03 -4.77
N ARG A 118 -15.46 16.99 -4.46
CA ARG A 118 -16.48 17.48 -5.39
C ARG A 118 -15.80 18.21 -6.51
N GLY A 119 -15.68 17.61 -7.63
CA GLY A 119 -14.92 18.06 -8.77
C GLY A 119 -15.18 19.44 -9.30
#